data_22b5fb2769a354e2af2779ae4e139813
#
_entry.id   22b5fb2769a354e2af2779ae4e139813
#
_cell.length_a   1.000
_cell.length_b   1.000
_cell.length_c   1.000
_cell.angle_alpha   90.00
_cell.angle_beta   90.00
_cell.angle_gamma   90.00
#
_symmetry.space_group_name_H-M   'P 1'
#
loop_
_entity.id
_entity.type
_entity.pdbx_description
1 polymer ?
#
loop_
_entity_poly.entity_id
_entity_poly.type
_entity_poly.pdbx_seq_one_letter_code
_entity_poly.pdbx_strand_id
1 'polypeptide(L)'
;MNKTITTLFIFHEASASGGATYSGLNMIRSLDRSKITPLVLLPGDGDFKQQLEDLGVKCIIAPVDCLFRTHDESIFLVRCIHACARFRIYVRSLIKACRIVHKELKDYNIDIVHSNTTAILTGYVLAKYLHCKHVWHLREFLDKDLHWKPYIGFYMLRKLINSADATISITSAVKKHWIYEKTENAFQFFNAVKSISSLKNVNEHKEKYFLFCSTALEDYKGANWAMEAFCKSGLFNDGYKLVYLGNCRHEYKQKLLMMAHDVGAEDYVDFLGYCKQTTPFFSKATAFLMCSENEAMGRTTIEAFWNGCPVLGRNTGGTPELIENGKTGFLFDSIEELSSLMQDIVKKDNTKIIEKAREFAIQNFTEEKYGKKIEIVYKTVMDNGTKEL
;
A
#
# COMPACT_ATOMS: atom_id res chain seq x y z
N MET A 1 -5.86 12.86 -34.79
CA MET A 1 -6.32 12.16 -33.55
C MET A 1 -5.06 11.85 -32.73
N ASN A 2 -4.97 12.29 -31.51
CA ASN A 2 -3.85 11.90 -30.66
C ASN A 2 -3.95 10.37 -30.44
N LYS A 3 -2.88 9.65 -30.75
CA LYS A 3 -2.79 8.20 -30.57
C LYS A 3 -2.97 7.89 -29.08
N THR A 4 -3.85 6.94 -28.73
CA THR A 4 -3.98 6.45 -27.35
C THR A 4 -2.74 5.67 -26.95
N ILE A 5 -2.28 5.84 -25.70
CA ILE A 5 -1.13 5.12 -25.13
C ILE A 5 -1.63 3.76 -24.63
N THR A 6 -1.15 2.68 -25.23
CA THR A 6 -1.46 1.32 -24.77
C THR A 6 -0.51 0.91 -23.67
N THR A 7 -1.05 0.68 -22.45
CA THR A 7 -0.26 0.36 -21.27
C THR A 7 -0.58 -1.03 -20.74
N LEU A 8 0.45 -1.87 -20.57
CA LEU A 8 0.35 -3.17 -19.93
C LEU A 8 0.72 -3.05 -18.44
N PHE A 9 -0.26 -3.16 -17.57
CA PHE A 9 -0.09 -3.17 -16.11
C PHE A 9 0.23 -4.57 -15.61
N ILE A 10 1.25 -4.69 -14.74
CA ILE A 10 1.67 -5.97 -14.17
C ILE A 10 1.36 -6.00 -12.68
N PHE A 11 0.58 -6.99 -12.25
CA PHE A 11 0.24 -7.24 -10.86
C PHE A 11 0.80 -8.57 -10.39
N HIS A 12 1.14 -8.66 -9.11
CA HIS A 12 1.73 -9.86 -8.49
C HIS A 12 0.71 -10.71 -7.74
N GLU A 13 -0.53 -10.24 -7.62
CA GLU A 13 -1.63 -10.92 -6.94
C GLU A 13 -2.89 -10.92 -7.82
N ALA A 14 -3.69 -11.97 -7.69
CA ALA A 14 -4.99 -12.13 -8.35
C ALA A 14 -6.18 -11.74 -7.44
N SER A 15 -5.91 -11.42 -6.16
CA SER A 15 -6.91 -10.96 -5.20
C SER A 15 -6.91 -9.43 -5.06
N ALA A 16 -8.10 -8.85 -4.99
CA ALA A 16 -8.29 -7.42 -4.75
C ALA A 16 -8.11 -7.00 -3.28
N SER A 17 -7.74 -7.91 -2.38
CA SER A 17 -7.60 -7.64 -0.94
C SER A 17 -6.29 -6.97 -0.55
N GLY A 18 -5.24 -7.11 -1.37
CA GLY A 18 -3.93 -6.50 -1.13
C GLY A 18 -3.92 -4.98 -1.32
N GLY A 19 -3.17 -4.26 -0.50
CA GLY A 19 -3.07 -2.79 -0.57
C GLY A 19 -2.57 -2.28 -1.92
N ALA A 20 -1.57 -2.94 -2.52
CA ALA A 20 -1.02 -2.61 -3.82
C ALA A 20 -2.02 -2.89 -4.96
N THR A 21 -2.73 -4.03 -4.90
CA THR A 21 -3.73 -4.42 -5.89
C THR A 21 -4.94 -3.51 -5.88
N TYR A 22 -5.46 -3.20 -4.68
CA TYR A 22 -6.57 -2.27 -4.53
C TYR A 22 -6.21 -0.85 -5.01
N SER A 23 -5.01 -0.37 -4.69
CA SER A 23 -4.53 0.93 -5.19
C SER A 23 -4.34 0.93 -6.72
N GLY A 24 -3.93 -0.21 -7.28
CA GLY A 24 -3.85 -0.41 -8.72
C GLY A 24 -5.23 -0.40 -9.40
N LEU A 25 -6.25 -0.99 -8.78
CA LEU A 25 -7.63 -0.93 -9.27
C LEU A 25 -8.14 0.51 -9.31
N ASN A 26 -7.94 1.28 -8.23
CA ASN A 26 -8.31 2.70 -8.19
C ASN A 26 -7.56 3.51 -9.27
N MET A 27 -6.27 3.18 -9.50
CA MET A 27 -5.52 3.78 -10.60
C MET A 27 -6.17 3.50 -11.95
N ILE A 28 -6.48 2.24 -12.26
CA ILE A 28 -7.09 1.84 -13.54
C ILE A 28 -8.47 2.47 -13.73
N ARG A 29 -9.28 2.60 -12.65
CA ARG A 29 -10.57 3.32 -12.68
C ARG A 29 -10.41 4.80 -13.01
N SER A 30 -9.34 5.41 -12.54
CA SER A 30 -9.09 6.84 -12.70
C SER A 30 -8.55 7.26 -14.07
N LEU A 31 -8.16 6.29 -14.93
CA LEU A 31 -7.58 6.57 -16.24
C LEU A 31 -8.61 7.11 -17.22
N ASP A 32 -8.24 8.15 -17.98
CA ASP A 32 -8.99 8.62 -19.14
C ASP A 32 -8.83 7.63 -20.30
N ARG A 33 -9.88 6.84 -20.58
CA ARG A 33 -9.89 5.80 -21.61
C ARG A 33 -9.77 6.34 -23.02
N SER A 34 -10.01 7.62 -23.24
CA SER A 34 -9.78 8.27 -24.54
C SER A 34 -8.29 8.50 -24.84
N LYS A 35 -7.43 8.42 -23.79
CA LYS A 35 -5.98 8.66 -23.88
C LYS A 35 -5.15 7.41 -23.57
N ILE A 36 -5.65 6.54 -22.69
CA ILE A 36 -4.91 5.36 -22.20
C ILE A 36 -5.78 4.12 -22.38
N THR A 37 -5.24 3.14 -23.11
CA THR A 37 -5.83 1.80 -23.24
C THR A 37 -5.11 0.86 -22.29
N PRO A 38 -5.72 0.50 -21.12
CA PRO A 38 -5.11 -0.43 -20.18
C PRO A 38 -5.33 -1.88 -20.61
N LEU A 39 -4.26 -2.65 -20.50
CA LEU A 39 -4.21 -4.10 -20.51
C LEU A 39 -3.62 -4.56 -19.19
N VAL A 40 -4.01 -5.70 -18.67
CA VAL A 40 -3.53 -6.17 -17.36
C VAL A 40 -2.99 -7.59 -17.46
N LEU A 41 -1.82 -7.82 -16.86
CA LEU A 41 -1.23 -9.13 -16.64
C LEU A 41 -1.37 -9.51 -15.16
N LEU A 42 -1.97 -10.69 -14.91
CA LEU A 42 -2.22 -11.26 -13.59
C LEU A 42 -1.54 -12.63 -13.45
N PRO A 43 -1.13 -13.03 -12.22
CA PRO A 43 -0.54 -14.34 -11.98
C PRO A 43 -1.55 -15.51 -12.07
N GLY A 44 -2.85 -15.25 -11.98
CA GLY A 44 -3.91 -16.23 -11.99
C GLY A 44 -5.31 -15.62 -12.03
N ASP A 45 -6.32 -16.47 -12.01
CA ASP A 45 -7.72 -16.07 -11.85
C ASP A 45 -8.02 -15.68 -10.39
N GLY A 46 -8.95 -14.74 -10.21
CA GLY A 46 -9.40 -14.28 -8.90
C GLY A 46 -10.42 -13.14 -9.01
N ASP A 47 -10.90 -12.68 -7.86
CA ASP A 47 -11.88 -11.59 -7.75
C ASP A 47 -11.37 -10.27 -8.35
N PHE A 48 -10.06 -10.07 -8.38
CA PHE A 48 -9.45 -8.89 -8.97
C PHE A 48 -9.60 -8.87 -10.51
N LYS A 49 -9.43 -10.03 -11.16
CA LYS A 49 -9.64 -10.16 -12.62
C LYS A 49 -11.08 -9.78 -12.98
N GLN A 50 -12.06 -10.35 -12.27
CA GLN A 50 -13.49 -10.04 -12.52
C GLN A 50 -13.76 -8.54 -12.42
N GLN A 51 -13.26 -7.88 -11.37
CA GLN A 51 -13.44 -6.43 -11.20
C GLN A 51 -12.81 -5.61 -12.31
N LEU A 52 -11.71 -6.07 -12.92
CA LEU A 52 -11.07 -5.41 -14.06
C LEU A 52 -11.86 -5.63 -15.36
N GLU A 53 -12.36 -6.85 -15.57
CA GLU A 53 -13.19 -7.20 -16.73
C GLU A 53 -14.52 -6.46 -16.70
N ASP A 54 -15.13 -6.26 -15.51
CA ASP A 54 -16.33 -5.42 -15.33
C ASP A 54 -16.07 -3.95 -15.71
N LEU A 55 -14.82 -3.50 -15.64
CA LEU A 55 -14.38 -2.19 -16.14
C LEU A 55 -14.03 -2.17 -17.65
N GLY A 56 -14.26 -3.26 -18.38
CA GLY A 56 -13.89 -3.39 -19.78
C GLY A 56 -12.39 -3.49 -20.03
N VAL A 57 -11.60 -3.98 -19.06
CA VAL A 57 -10.15 -4.13 -19.20
C VAL A 57 -9.81 -5.55 -19.61
N LYS A 58 -9.05 -5.71 -20.68
CA LYS A 58 -8.55 -7.03 -21.10
C LYS A 58 -7.50 -7.52 -20.11
N CYS A 59 -7.74 -8.69 -19.53
CA CYS A 59 -6.84 -9.37 -18.62
C CYS A 59 -6.16 -10.58 -19.29
N ILE A 60 -4.89 -10.78 -18.98
CA ILE A 60 -4.06 -11.89 -19.44
C ILE A 60 -3.53 -12.61 -18.21
N ILE A 61 -3.51 -13.93 -18.24
CA ILE A 61 -2.94 -14.74 -17.17
C ILE A 61 -1.59 -15.29 -17.61
N ALA A 62 -0.54 -14.90 -16.88
CA ALA A 62 0.79 -15.48 -17.02
C ALA A 62 1.52 -15.48 -15.67
N PRO A 63 2.55 -16.29 -15.48
CA PRO A 63 3.29 -16.31 -14.22
C PRO A 63 3.90 -14.93 -13.91
N VAL A 64 3.61 -14.43 -12.73
CA VAL A 64 4.22 -13.22 -12.15
C VAL A 64 4.65 -13.54 -10.74
N ASP A 65 5.91 -13.92 -10.59
CA ASP A 65 6.46 -14.32 -9.29
C ASP A 65 7.16 -13.14 -8.62
N CYS A 66 7.11 -13.13 -7.28
CA CYS A 66 7.89 -12.18 -6.49
C CYS A 66 9.37 -12.53 -6.47
N LEU A 67 10.22 -11.51 -6.55
CA LEU A 67 11.69 -11.64 -6.58
C LEU A 67 12.31 -11.96 -5.21
N PHE A 68 11.52 -12.20 -4.18
CA PHE A 68 11.93 -12.15 -2.78
C PHE A 68 11.80 -13.50 -2.07
N ARG A 69 12.63 -13.66 -1.03
CA ARG A 69 12.51 -14.72 -0.03
C ARG A 69 12.03 -14.14 1.28
N THR A 70 11.17 -14.88 1.97
CA THR A 70 10.52 -14.48 3.23
C THR A 70 11.14 -15.15 4.47
N HIS A 71 12.00 -16.18 4.29
CA HIS A 71 12.56 -16.94 5.41
C HIS A 71 14.10 -17.00 5.32
N ASP A 72 14.76 -16.81 6.46
CA ASP A 72 16.18 -17.09 6.64
C ASP A 72 16.33 -18.56 7.09
N GLU A 73 16.83 -19.41 6.19
CA GLU A 73 17.24 -20.77 6.54
C GLU A 73 18.56 -20.71 7.33
N SER A 74 18.63 -21.47 8.41
CA SER A 74 19.75 -21.45 9.35
C SER A 74 21.07 -21.97 8.76
N ILE A 75 21.01 -22.87 7.78
CA ILE A 75 22.18 -23.51 7.17
C ILE A 75 22.52 -22.78 5.86
N PHE A 76 23.69 -22.14 5.81
CA PHE A 76 24.17 -21.34 4.67
C PHE A 76 24.16 -22.10 3.35
N LEU A 77 24.66 -23.34 3.32
CA LEU A 77 24.73 -24.15 2.09
C LEU A 77 23.33 -24.48 1.54
N VAL A 78 22.38 -24.89 2.42
CA VAL A 78 20.99 -25.16 2.08
C VAL A 78 20.33 -23.90 1.53
N ARG A 79 20.59 -22.77 2.15
CA ARG A 79 20.12 -21.46 1.70
C ARG A 79 20.59 -21.10 0.28
N CYS A 80 21.86 -21.36 -0.05
CA CYS A 80 22.39 -21.12 -1.38
C CYS A 80 21.76 -22.03 -2.44
N ILE A 81 21.62 -23.33 -2.15
CA ILE A 81 21.00 -24.31 -3.05
C ILE A 81 19.53 -23.92 -3.33
N HIS A 82 18.76 -23.63 -2.29
CA HIS A 82 17.37 -23.21 -2.45
C HIS A 82 17.23 -21.87 -3.18
N ALA A 83 18.11 -20.92 -2.93
CA ALA A 83 18.14 -19.65 -3.66
C ALA A 83 18.40 -19.85 -5.16
N CYS A 84 19.37 -20.70 -5.52
CA CYS A 84 19.66 -21.05 -6.91
C CYS A 84 18.49 -21.79 -7.59
N ALA A 85 17.87 -22.74 -6.90
CA ALA A 85 16.70 -23.47 -7.42
C ALA A 85 15.51 -22.54 -7.66
N ARG A 86 15.16 -21.70 -6.68
CA ARG A 86 14.08 -20.71 -6.79
C ARG A 86 14.37 -19.66 -7.87
N PHE A 87 15.62 -19.20 -7.98
CA PHE A 87 16.01 -18.27 -9.05
C PHE A 87 15.83 -18.90 -10.45
N ARG A 88 16.18 -20.18 -10.62
CA ARG A 88 15.90 -20.91 -11.87
C ARG A 88 14.40 -20.98 -12.19
N ILE A 89 13.57 -21.27 -11.19
CA ILE A 89 12.10 -21.29 -11.34
C ILE A 89 11.63 -19.89 -11.75
N TYR A 90 12.11 -18.86 -11.08
CA TYR A 90 11.81 -17.47 -11.38
C TYR A 90 12.16 -17.08 -12.82
N VAL A 91 13.37 -17.43 -13.30
CA VAL A 91 13.77 -17.18 -14.69
C VAL A 91 12.88 -17.92 -15.70
N ARG A 92 12.51 -19.17 -15.42
CA ARG A 92 11.57 -19.91 -16.27
C ARG A 92 10.19 -19.27 -16.31
N SER A 93 9.73 -18.76 -15.19
CA SER A 93 8.49 -17.99 -15.07
C SER A 93 8.52 -16.74 -15.95
N LEU A 94 9.60 -15.95 -15.89
CA LEU A 94 9.80 -14.78 -16.75
C LEU A 94 9.75 -15.13 -18.24
N ILE A 95 10.45 -16.20 -18.68
CA ILE A 95 10.44 -16.65 -20.06
C ILE A 95 9.04 -17.06 -20.49
N LYS A 96 8.32 -17.79 -19.62
CA LYS A 96 6.94 -18.21 -19.88
C LYS A 96 6.00 -17.00 -19.99
N ALA A 97 6.15 -16.01 -19.11
CA ALA A 97 5.39 -14.76 -19.17
C ALA A 97 5.62 -14.01 -20.50
N CYS A 98 6.88 -13.86 -20.93
CA CYS A 98 7.19 -13.23 -22.22
C CYS A 98 6.54 -13.96 -23.41
N ARG A 99 6.58 -15.29 -23.43
CA ARG A 99 5.94 -16.08 -24.51
C ARG A 99 4.42 -15.92 -24.54
N ILE A 100 3.77 -15.94 -23.37
CA ILE A 100 2.32 -15.78 -23.26
C ILE A 100 1.92 -14.37 -23.70
N VAL A 101 2.58 -13.34 -23.18
CA VAL A 101 2.30 -11.93 -23.54
C VAL A 101 2.48 -11.71 -25.05
N HIS A 102 3.57 -12.23 -25.63
CA HIS A 102 3.80 -12.14 -27.07
C HIS A 102 2.66 -12.77 -27.88
N LYS A 103 2.19 -13.95 -27.47
CA LYS A 103 1.10 -14.66 -28.15
C LYS A 103 -0.24 -13.94 -28.02
N GLU A 104 -0.60 -13.54 -26.78
CA GLU A 104 -1.92 -13.00 -26.44
C GLU A 104 -2.10 -11.53 -26.85
N LEU A 105 -0.98 -10.80 -26.99
CA LEU A 105 -0.96 -9.36 -27.31
C LEU A 105 -0.27 -9.04 -28.65
N LYS A 106 -0.08 -10.03 -29.53
CA LYS A 106 0.54 -9.81 -30.87
C LYS A 106 -0.11 -8.71 -31.71
N ASP A 107 -1.42 -8.51 -31.53
CA ASP A 107 -2.21 -7.53 -32.27
C ASP A 107 -2.26 -6.16 -31.55
N TYR A 108 -1.58 -6.01 -30.42
CA TYR A 108 -1.49 -4.77 -29.65
C TYR A 108 -0.09 -4.18 -29.75
N ASN A 109 -0.02 -2.89 -30.06
CA ASN A 109 1.23 -2.15 -29.93
C ASN A 109 1.32 -1.61 -28.50
N ILE A 110 2.14 -2.25 -27.66
CA ILE A 110 2.35 -1.83 -26.27
C ILE A 110 3.33 -0.66 -26.24
N ASP A 111 2.90 0.50 -25.78
CA ASP A 111 3.75 1.69 -25.65
C ASP A 111 4.48 1.72 -24.28
N ILE A 112 3.79 1.27 -23.21
CA ILE A 112 4.31 1.29 -21.83
C ILE A 112 4.01 -0.03 -21.13
N VAL A 113 4.99 -0.57 -20.39
CA VAL A 113 4.77 -1.57 -19.35
C VAL A 113 4.84 -0.87 -17.99
N HIS A 114 3.81 -1.04 -17.15
CA HIS A 114 3.72 -0.44 -15.82
C HIS A 114 3.76 -1.53 -14.74
N SER A 115 4.87 -1.64 -14.02
CA SER A 115 5.00 -2.51 -12.84
C SER A 115 4.31 -1.89 -11.63
N ASN A 116 3.26 -2.52 -11.11
CA ASN A 116 2.44 -1.97 -10.02
C ASN A 116 2.99 -2.23 -8.60
N THR A 117 4.18 -2.78 -8.47
CA THR A 117 4.84 -3.07 -7.19
C THR A 117 6.35 -3.10 -7.36
N THR A 118 7.06 -2.88 -6.27
CA THR A 118 8.53 -3.00 -6.21
C THR A 118 8.99 -4.48 -6.21
N ALA A 119 8.07 -5.40 -5.88
CA ALA A 119 8.38 -6.81 -5.60
C ALA A 119 8.65 -7.68 -6.83
N ILE A 120 8.48 -7.19 -8.07
CA ILE A 120 8.56 -7.98 -9.30
C ILE A 120 9.53 -7.38 -10.32
N LEU A 121 10.24 -8.25 -11.07
CA LEU A 121 11.02 -7.85 -12.26
C LEU A 121 10.28 -8.11 -13.58
N THR A 122 9.12 -8.77 -13.53
CA THR A 122 8.39 -9.20 -14.73
C THR A 122 8.13 -8.03 -15.68
N GLY A 123 7.70 -6.88 -15.14
CA GLY A 123 7.45 -5.71 -15.97
C GLY A 123 8.71 -5.13 -16.61
N TYR A 124 9.83 -5.06 -15.86
CA TYR A 124 11.12 -4.63 -16.42
C TYR A 124 11.58 -5.54 -17.57
N VAL A 125 11.50 -6.86 -17.38
CA VAL A 125 11.88 -7.83 -18.41
C VAL A 125 10.96 -7.75 -19.63
N LEU A 126 9.65 -7.65 -19.42
CA LEU A 126 8.66 -7.50 -20.49
C LEU A 126 8.87 -6.21 -21.30
N ALA A 127 9.15 -5.09 -20.66
CA ALA A 127 9.41 -3.84 -21.36
C ALA A 127 10.63 -3.94 -22.28
N LYS A 128 11.72 -4.58 -21.81
CA LYS A 128 12.90 -4.86 -22.64
C LYS A 128 12.60 -5.83 -23.78
N TYR A 129 11.81 -6.88 -23.51
CA TYR A 129 11.43 -7.87 -24.52
C TYR A 129 10.52 -7.29 -25.62
N LEU A 130 9.60 -6.41 -25.23
CA LEU A 130 8.65 -5.76 -26.15
C LEU A 130 9.21 -4.48 -26.79
N HIS A 131 10.43 -4.07 -26.42
CA HIS A 131 11.06 -2.83 -26.88
C HIS A 131 10.20 -1.58 -26.64
N CYS A 132 9.56 -1.51 -25.47
CA CYS A 132 8.70 -0.40 -25.07
C CYS A 132 9.18 0.24 -23.78
N LYS A 133 8.55 1.34 -23.37
CA LYS A 133 8.90 2.09 -22.15
C LYS A 133 8.51 1.34 -20.88
N HIS A 134 9.25 1.54 -19.80
CA HIS A 134 8.98 0.96 -18.49
C HIS A 134 8.72 2.03 -17.44
N VAL A 135 7.58 1.96 -16.78
CA VAL A 135 7.25 2.75 -15.60
C VAL A 135 7.20 1.83 -14.38
N TRP A 136 7.95 2.16 -13.33
CA TRP A 136 7.96 1.36 -12.10
C TRP A 136 7.29 2.10 -10.95
N HIS A 137 6.19 1.54 -10.44
CA HIS A 137 5.44 2.09 -9.32
C HIS A 137 5.90 1.46 -8.01
N LEU A 138 6.59 2.23 -7.19
CA LEU A 138 7.22 1.81 -5.95
C LEU A 138 6.23 2.04 -4.80
N ARG A 139 5.69 0.94 -4.28
CA ARG A 139 4.62 0.97 -3.27
C ARG A 139 5.05 0.47 -1.90
N GLU A 140 6.24 -0.11 -1.80
CA GLU A 140 6.75 -0.79 -0.61
C GLU A 140 8.22 -0.45 -0.38
N PHE A 141 8.68 -0.54 0.86
CA PHE A 141 10.11 -0.58 1.20
C PHE A 141 10.71 -1.97 0.97
N LEU A 142 9.91 -3.02 1.18
CA LEU A 142 10.21 -4.44 1.12
C LEU A 142 11.08 -4.95 2.29
N ASP A 143 12.22 -4.33 2.55
CA ASP A 143 13.10 -4.69 3.66
C ASP A 143 12.59 -4.21 5.01
N LYS A 144 12.04 -3.00 5.07
CA LYS A 144 11.60 -2.35 6.31
C LYS A 144 10.19 -2.73 6.72
N ASP A 145 9.28 -2.87 5.76
CA ASP A 145 7.85 -3.11 5.99
C ASP A 145 7.45 -4.59 5.90
N LEU A 146 8.18 -5.40 5.12
CA LEU A 146 7.88 -6.82 4.89
C LEU A 146 9.02 -7.76 5.29
N HIS A 147 10.19 -7.23 5.64
CA HIS A 147 11.42 -7.99 5.95
C HIS A 147 11.84 -8.96 4.83
N TRP A 148 11.56 -8.59 3.59
CA TRP A 148 11.87 -9.39 2.41
C TRP A 148 13.26 -9.10 1.87
N LYS A 149 13.95 -10.13 1.38
CA LYS A 149 15.30 -10.02 0.79
C LYS A 149 15.26 -10.43 -0.68
N PRO A 150 15.61 -9.53 -1.63
CA PRO A 150 15.60 -9.87 -3.05
C PRO A 150 16.68 -10.90 -3.40
N TYR A 151 16.38 -11.87 -4.29
CA TYR A 151 17.36 -12.85 -4.76
C TYR A 151 18.59 -12.23 -5.42
N ILE A 152 18.41 -11.08 -6.09
CA ILE A 152 19.50 -10.34 -6.76
C ILE A 152 20.22 -9.34 -5.86
N GLY A 153 19.82 -9.24 -4.57
CA GLY A 153 20.32 -8.24 -3.62
C GLY A 153 19.74 -6.83 -3.86
N PHE A 154 19.70 -6.04 -2.79
CA PHE A 154 19.12 -4.67 -2.82
C PHE A 154 19.85 -3.73 -3.75
N TYR A 155 21.19 -3.80 -3.81
CA TYR A 155 21.99 -2.95 -4.68
C TYR A 155 21.60 -3.14 -6.16
N MET A 156 21.51 -4.38 -6.62
CA MET A 156 21.14 -4.67 -8.01
C MET A 156 19.70 -4.27 -8.30
N LEU A 157 18.76 -4.58 -7.39
CA LEU A 157 17.36 -4.18 -7.55
C LEU A 157 17.24 -2.65 -7.65
N ARG A 158 17.90 -1.91 -6.76
CA ARG A 158 17.93 -0.45 -6.78
C ARG A 158 18.50 0.11 -8.08
N LYS A 159 19.56 -0.51 -8.60
CA LYS A 159 20.14 -0.15 -9.90
C LYS A 159 19.14 -0.37 -11.05
N LEU A 160 18.41 -1.50 -11.07
CA LEU A 160 17.40 -1.77 -12.09
C LEU A 160 16.22 -0.79 -12.00
N ILE A 161 15.75 -0.48 -10.79
CA ILE A 161 14.68 0.51 -10.56
C ILE A 161 15.09 1.86 -11.16
N ASN A 162 16.32 2.33 -10.88
CA ASN A 162 16.82 3.62 -11.36
C ASN A 162 17.18 3.63 -12.86
N SER A 163 17.12 2.49 -13.54
CA SER A 163 17.28 2.37 -15.00
C SER A 163 15.97 2.29 -15.76
N ALA A 164 14.82 2.36 -15.08
CA ALA A 164 13.50 2.45 -15.71
C ALA A 164 13.31 3.82 -16.40
N ASP A 165 12.47 3.89 -17.43
CA ASP A 165 12.18 5.14 -18.14
C ASP A 165 11.48 6.17 -17.24
N ALA A 166 10.70 5.70 -16.26
CA ALA A 166 10.23 6.53 -15.14
C ALA A 166 9.95 5.68 -13.89
N THR A 167 9.96 6.33 -12.74
CA THR A 167 9.54 5.75 -11.46
C THR A 167 8.47 6.60 -10.80
N ILE A 168 7.53 5.96 -10.12
CA ILE A 168 6.52 6.62 -9.29
C ILE A 168 6.67 6.09 -7.88
N SER A 169 7.00 6.95 -6.93
CA SER A 169 7.05 6.61 -5.51
C SER A 169 5.83 7.15 -4.79
N ILE A 170 5.19 6.34 -3.94
CA ILE A 170 3.93 6.71 -3.27
C ILE A 170 4.13 7.72 -2.13
N THR A 171 5.34 7.82 -1.58
CA THR A 171 5.74 8.79 -0.55
C THR A 171 7.18 9.23 -0.78
N SER A 172 7.59 10.34 -0.17
CA SER A 172 8.98 10.81 -0.18
C SER A 172 9.89 9.83 0.56
N ALA A 173 9.40 9.17 1.61
CA ALA A 173 10.13 8.14 2.32
C ALA A 173 10.47 6.95 1.40
N VAL A 174 9.51 6.44 0.61
CA VAL A 174 9.73 5.39 -0.39
C VAL A 174 10.66 5.88 -1.50
N LYS A 175 10.49 7.12 -1.97
CA LYS A 175 11.39 7.72 -2.97
C LYS A 175 12.83 7.75 -2.47
N LYS A 176 13.07 8.27 -1.27
CA LYS A 176 14.41 8.34 -0.65
C LYS A 176 15.05 6.97 -0.46
N HIS A 177 14.23 5.93 -0.22
CA HIS A 177 14.72 4.57 -0.05
C HIS A 177 15.22 3.96 -1.37
N TRP A 178 14.48 4.14 -2.48
CA TRP A 178 14.77 3.47 -3.74
C TRP A 178 15.52 4.30 -4.77
N ILE A 179 15.29 5.61 -4.83
CA ILE A 179 15.74 6.46 -5.93
C ILE A 179 17.08 7.13 -5.59
N TYR A 180 17.97 7.20 -6.58
CA TYR A 180 19.18 8.01 -6.50
C TYR A 180 18.84 9.49 -6.78
N GLU A 181 19.55 10.42 -6.16
CA GLU A 181 19.31 11.88 -6.31
C GLU A 181 19.33 12.37 -7.76
N LYS A 182 20.15 11.74 -8.60
CA LYS A 182 20.34 12.12 -10.02
C LYS A 182 19.41 11.38 -10.98
N THR A 183 18.45 10.57 -10.49
CA THR A 183 17.54 9.81 -11.35
C THR A 183 16.52 10.76 -11.98
N GLU A 184 16.56 10.85 -13.31
CA GLU A 184 15.57 11.57 -14.10
C GLU A 184 14.20 10.86 -14.07
N ASN A 185 13.11 11.59 -14.36
CA ASN A 185 11.74 11.07 -14.39
C ASN A 185 11.32 10.29 -13.12
N ALA A 186 11.82 10.70 -11.96
CA ALA A 186 11.46 10.13 -10.67
C ALA A 186 10.34 10.94 -10.01
N PHE A 187 9.11 10.53 -10.26
CA PHE A 187 7.90 11.18 -9.74
C PHE A 187 7.60 10.73 -8.32
N GLN A 188 6.91 11.60 -7.58
CA GLN A 188 6.38 11.25 -6.26
C GLN A 188 4.97 11.84 -6.13
N PHE A 189 4.00 10.98 -5.82
CA PHE A 189 2.64 11.36 -5.44
C PHE A 189 1.91 10.19 -4.77
N PHE A 190 1.00 10.50 -3.88
CA PHE A 190 0.23 9.52 -3.13
C PHE A 190 -0.73 8.74 -4.02
N ASN A 191 -1.02 7.49 -3.61
CA ASN A 191 -2.07 6.67 -4.24
C ASN A 191 -3.45 7.28 -4.01
N ALA A 192 -4.37 7.08 -4.95
CA ALA A 192 -5.79 7.30 -4.69
C ALA A 192 -6.32 6.28 -3.69
N VAL A 193 -7.21 6.73 -2.83
CA VAL A 193 -7.88 5.87 -1.84
C VAL A 193 -9.37 5.76 -2.12
N LYS A 194 -10.04 6.85 -2.47
CA LYS A 194 -11.48 6.88 -2.78
C LYS A 194 -11.83 7.92 -3.85
N SER A 195 -12.99 7.74 -4.49
CA SER A 195 -13.62 8.78 -5.32
C SER A 195 -14.35 9.80 -4.46
N ILE A 196 -14.42 11.05 -4.92
CA ILE A 196 -15.20 12.12 -4.28
C ILE A 196 -16.69 11.71 -4.12
N SER A 197 -17.24 10.97 -5.08
CA SER A 197 -18.61 10.48 -5.03
C SER A 197 -18.91 9.56 -3.84
N SER A 198 -17.90 8.98 -3.22
CA SER A 198 -18.03 8.12 -2.03
C SER A 198 -18.04 8.91 -0.70
N LEU A 199 -17.92 10.25 -0.75
CA LEU A 199 -17.88 11.08 0.43
C LEU A 199 -19.27 11.11 1.11
N LYS A 200 -19.32 10.70 2.38
CA LYS A 200 -20.53 10.76 3.21
C LYS A 200 -20.44 11.89 4.23
N ASN A 201 -21.56 12.39 4.68
CA ASN A 201 -21.59 13.29 5.84
C ASN A 201 -21.15 12.52 7.09
N VAL A 202 -20.25 13.09 7.85
CA VAL A 202 -19.73 12.49 9.08
C VAL A 202 -20.28 13.26 10.26
N ASN A 203 -21.47 12.86 10.71
CA ASN A 203 -22.11 13.35 11.93
C ASN A 203 -22.46 12.18 12.86
N GLU A 204 -21.64 11.12 12.83
CA GLU A 204 -21.89 9.97 13.70
C GLU A 204 -21.35 10.24 15.10
N HIS A 205 -22.16 9.91 16.11
CA HIS A 205 -21.73 9.95 17.50
C HIS A 205 -20.56 9.01 17.71
N LYS A 206 -19.47 9.49 18.31
CA LYS A 206 -18.31 8.67 18.64
C LYS A 206 -18.62 7.72 19.79
N GLU A 207 -18.27 6.46 19.58
CA GLU A 207 -18.34 5.42 20.59
C GLU A 207 -17.01 5.35 21.36
N LYS A 208 -17.05 4.84 22.58
CA LYS A 208 -15.88 4.75 23.47
C LYS A 208 -14.94 3.61 23.05
N TYR A 209 -14.29 3.73 21.87
CA TYR A 209 -13.23 2.78 21.51
C TYR A 209 -12.16 3.41 20.61
N PHE A 210 -10.98 2.88 20.76
CA PHE A 210 -9.85 3.10 19.85
C PHE A 210 -9.81 1.97 18.83
N LEU A 211 -9.53 2.31 17.59
CA LEU A 211 -9.51 1.35 16.49
C LEU A 211 -8.08 1.08 16.03
N PHE A 212 -7.70 -0.18 15.96
CA PHE A 212 -6.53 -0.65 15.23
C PHE A 212 -7.02 -1.47 14.02
N CYS A 213 -6.54 -1.15 12.81
CA CYS A 213 -6.99 -1.81 11.58
C CYS A 213 -5.82 -2.14 10.66
N SER A 214 -5.64 -3.44 10.38
CA SER A 214 -4.63 -3.94 9.45
C SER A 214 -5.14 -5.23 8.79
N THR A 215 -4.59 -5.63 7.65
CA THR A 215 -4.91 -6.93 7.04
C THR A 215 -4.53 -8.11 7.96
N ALA A 216 -3.37 -8.00 8.62
CA ALA A 216 -2.91 -8.94 9.63
C ALA A 216 -2.38 -8.17 10.85
N LEU A 217 -2.65 -8.71 12.03
CA LEU A 217 -2.14 -8.18 13.30
C LEU A 217 -0.77 -8.81 13.55
N GLU A 218 0.27 -7.99 13.54
CA GLU A 218 1.67 -8.41 13.67
C GLU A 218 2.48 -7.34 14.43
N ASP A 219 3.64 -7.71 15.00
CA ASP A 219 4.49 -6.79 15.73
C ASP A 219 4.98 -5.62 14.87
N TYR A 220 5.37 -5.87 13.61
CA TYR A 220 5.82 -4.81 12.68
C TYR A 220 4.71 -3.85 12.25
N LYS A 221 3.44 -4.25 12.40
CA LYS A 221 2.27 -3.37 12.24
C LYS A 221 1.94 -2.60 13.52
N GLY A 222 2.61 -2.92 14.63
CA GLY A 222 2.48 -2.21 15.90
C GLY A 222 1.23 -2.56 16.70
N ALA A 223 0.65 -3.76 16.49
CA ALA A 223 -0.51 -4.19 17.28
C ALA A 223 -0.18 -4.31 18.79
N ASN A 224 1.05 -4.70 19.11
CA ASN A 224 1.58 -4.70 20.49
C ASN A 224 1.72 -3.27 21.05
N TRP A 225 2.15 -2.29 20.24
CA TRP A 225 2.21 -0.88 20.68
C TRP A 225 0.83 -0.32 21.03
N ALA A 226 -0.18 -0.61 20.19
CA ALA A 226 -1.55 -0.21 20.45
C ALA A 226 -2.07 -0.81 21.77
N MET A 227 -1.80 -2.10 22.03
CA MET A 227 -2.18 -2.79 23.25
C MET A 227 -1.49 -2.18 24.47
N GLU A 228 -0.16 -2.04 24.43
CA GLU A 228 0.60 -1.53 25.55
C GLU A 228 0.22 -0.09 25.91
N ALA A 229 0.03 0.79 24.89
CA ALA A 229 -0.41 2.15 25.13
C ALA A 229 -1.83 2.20 25.70
N PHE A 230 -2.74 1.34 25.24
CA PHE A 230 -4.09 1.24 25.81
C PHE A 230 -4.07 0.81 27.27
N CYS A 231 -3.31 -0.22 27.61
CA CYS A 231 -3.13 -0.66 28.99
C CYS A 231 -2.55 0.46 29.88
N LYS A 232 -1.49 1.14 29.42
CA LYS A 232 -0.86 2.25 30.14
C LYS A 232 -1.79 3.46 30.31
N SER A 233 -2.69 3.70 29.35
CA SER A 233 -3.61 4.84 29.41
C SER A 233 -4.64 4.75 30.55
N GLY A 234 -4.97 3.54 30.99
CA GLY A 234 -5.99 3.28 32.01
C GLY A 234 -7.41 3.61 31.57
N LEU A 235 -7.65 3.95 30.31
CA LEU A 235 -8.95 4.39 29.77
C LEU A 235 -10.02 3.28 29.78
N PHE A 236 -9.62 2.02 29.95
CA PHE A 236 -10.55 0.91 30.17
C PHE A 236 -11.37 1.10 31.45
N ASN A 237 -10.82 1.76 32.50
CA ASN A 237 -11.54 2.11 33.71
C ASN A 237 -12.69 3.11 33.45
N ASP A 238 -12.62 3.90 32.37
CA ASP A 238 -13.63 4.84 31.90
C ASP A 238 -14.58 4.20 30.86
N GLY A 239 -14.47 2.89 30.63
CA GLY A 239 -15.27 2.10 29.72
C GLY A 239 -14.89 2.21 28.26
N TYR A 240 -13.68 2.70 27.93
CA TYR A 240 -13.16 2.66 26.57
C TYR A 240 -12.67 1.25 26.21
N LYS A 241 -12.80 0.90 24.92
CA LYS A 241 -12.30 -0.36 24.37
C LYS A 241 -11.16 -0.16 23.38
N LEU A 242 -10.38 -1.21 23.19
CA LEU A 242 -9.47 -1.33 22.06
C LEU A 242 -10.03 -2.38 21.09
N VAL A 243 -10.35 -1.96 19.88
CA VAL A 243 -10.94 -2.81 18.84
C VAL A 243 -9.91 -3.09 17.76
N TYR A 244 -9.62 -4.37 17.54
CA TYR A 244 -8.75 -4.85 16.49
C TYR A 244 -9.53 -5.38 15.31
N LEU A 245 -9.28 -4.82 14.11
CA LEU A 245 -9.71 -5.36 12.82
C LEU A 245 -8.50 -5.92 12.06
N GLY A 246 -8.57 -7.19 11.69
CA GLY A 246 -7.55 -7.91 10.93
C GLY A 246 -7.41 -9.35 11.35
N ASN A 247 -6.76 -10.14 10.49
CA ASN A 247 -6.44 -11.53 10.82
C ASN A 247 -5.39 -11.56 11.92
N CYS A 248 -5.63 -12.36 12.95
CA CYS A 248 -4.70 -12.55 14.07
C CYS A 248 -4.44 -14.04 14.28
N ARG A 249 -3.18 -14.43 14.30
CA ARG A 249 -2.79 -15.79 14.68
C ARG A 249 -3.13 -16.03 16.15
N HIS A 250 -3.55 -17.26 16.47
CA HIS A 250 -4.01 -17.59 17.81
C HIS A 250 -2.95 -17.28 18.90
N GLU A 251 -1.72 -17.68 18.67
CA GLU A 251 -0.62 -17.45 19.62
C GLU A 251 -0.35 -15.96 19.82
N TYR A 252 -0.42 -15.16 18.76
CA TYR A 252 -0.23 -13.72 18.84
C TYR A 252 -1.38 -13.02 19.57
N LYS A 253 -2.63 -13.47 19.33
CA LYS A 253 -3.80 -13.01 20.08
C LYS A 253 -3.64 -13.28 21.57
N GLN A 254 -3.21 -14.49 21.95
CA GLN A 254 -2.96 -14.83 23.36
C GLN A 254 -1.87 -13.94 23.98
N LYS A 255 -0.76 -13.69 23.26
CA LYS A 255 0.28 -12.74 23.69
C LYS A 255 -0.30 -11.36 24.00
N LEU A 256 -1.14 -10.81 23.12
CA LEU A 256 -1.76 -9.51 23.32
C LEU A 256 -2.75 -9.51 24.50
N LEU A 257 -3.58 -10.55 24.62
CA LEU A 257 -4.54 -10.67 25.73
C LEU A 257 -3.84 -10.82 27.09
N MET A 258 -2.69 -11.49 27.18
CA MET A 258 -1.90 -11.55 28.42
C MET A 258 -1.47 -10.15 28.89
N MET A 259 -1.06 -9.27 27.97
CA MET A 259 -0.71 -7.89 28.32
C MET A 259 -1.92 -7.12 28.90
N ALA A 260 -3.11 -7.35 28.38
CA ALA A 260 -4.33 -6.74 28.89
C ALA A 260 -4.75 -7.35 30.23
N HIS A 261 -4.61 -8.67 30.41
CA HIS A 261 -4.92 -9.40 31.64
C HIS A 261 -4.09 -8.90 32.84
N ASP A 262 -2.81 -8.63 32.61
CA ASP A 262 -1.89 -8.17 33.66
C ASP A 262 -2.33 -6.86 34.35
N VAL A 263 -3.22 -6.10 33.69
CA VAL A 263 -3.78 -4.83 34.19
C VAL A 263 -5.31 -4.86 34.37
N GLY A 264 -5.96 -6.00 34.11
CA GLY A 264 -7.43 -6.16 34.22
C GLY A 264 -8.21 -5.50 33.09
N ALA A 265 -7.59 -5.38 31.89
CA ALA A 265 -8.18 -4.73 30.72
C ALA A 265 -8.70 -5.72 29.65
N GLU A 266 -8.64 -7.03 29.89
CA GLU A 266 -8.96 -8.07 28.91
C GLU A 266 -10.41 -8.00 28.37
N ASP A 267 -11.38 -7.65 29.22
CA ASP A 267 -12.78 -7.50 28.84
C ASP A 267 -13.04 -6.26 27.97
N TYR A 268 -12.06 -5.39 27.84
CA TYR A 268 -12.12 -4.16 27.05
C TYR A 268 -11.37 -4.26 25.71
N VAL A 269 -10.99 -5.49 25.31
CA VAL A 269 -10.26 -5.72 24.05
C VAL A 269 -11.07 -6.64 23.13
N ASP A 270 -11.50 -6.09 21.99
CA ASP A 270 -12.27 -6.83 21.00
C ASP A 270 -11.40 -7.18 19.76
N PHE A 271 -11.35 -8.47 19.39
CA PHE A 271 -10.75 -8.95 18.14
C PHE A 271 -11.85 -9.39 17.17
N LEU A 272 -12.14 -8.57 16.17
CA LEU A 272 -13.27 -8.78 15.25
C LEU A 272 -12.88 -9.52 13.96
N GLY A 273 -11.59 -9.84 13.80
CA GLY A 273 -11.11 -10.51 12.59
C GLY A 273 -11.06 -9.59 11.36
N TYR A 274 -10.85 -10.18 10.19
CA TYR A 274 -10.81 -9.43 8.94
C TYR A 274 -12.20 -8.90 8.56
N CYS A 275 -12.26 -7.61 8.28
CA CYS A 275 -13.48 -6.94 7.85
C CYS A 275 -13.23 -6.19 6.53
N LYS A 276 -14.05 -6.50 5.50
CA LYS A 276 -13.96 -5.81 4.21
C LYS A 276 -14.58 -4.41 4.24
N GLN A 277 -15.58 -4.18 5.10
CA GLN A 277 -16.28 -2.91 5.23
C GLN A 277 -15.86 -2.19 6.52
N THR A 278 -14.76 -1.47 6.47
CA THR A 278 -14.16 -0.79 7.64
C THR A 278 -14.81 0.57 7.96
N THR A 279 -15.54 1.16 7.03
CA THR A 279 -16.19 2.49 7.18
C THR A 279 -16.97 2.67 8.47
N PRO A 280 -17.87 1.75 8.91
CA PRO A 280 -18.63 1.93 10.15
C PRO A 280 -17.76 1.97 11.40
N PHE A 281 -16.63 1.28 11.38
CA PHE A 281 -15.70 1.27 12.52
C PHE A 281 -14.90 2.56 12.59
N PHE A 282 -14.42 3.09 11.44
CA PHE A 282 -13.74 4.38 11.44
C PHE A 282 -14.67 5.53 11.82
N SER A 283 -15.91 5.56 11.33
CA SER A 283 -16.82 6.69 11.58
C SER A 283 -17.18 6.85 13.06
N LYS A 284 -17.24 5.73 13.79
CA LYS A 284 -17.65 5.70 15.21
C LYS A 284 -16.49 5.68 16.19
N ALA A 285 -15.27 5.33 15.77
CA ALA A 285 -14.11 5.28 16.65
C ALA A 285 -13.79 6.65 17.26
N THR A 286 -13.37 6.65 18.53
CA THR A 286 -12.77 7.83 19.18
C THR A 286 -11.52 8.28 18.47
N ALA A 287 -10.61 7.34 18.14
CA ALA A 287 -9.45 7.58 17.27
C ALA A 287 -8.97 6.27 16.64
N PHE A 288 -8.27 6.41 15.52
CA PHE A 288 -7.54 5.33 14.85
C PHE A 288 -6.06 5.34 15.25
N LEU A 289 -5.51 4.17 15.56
CA LEU A 289 -4.13 3.97 15.97
C LEU A 289 -3.32 3.42 14.79
N MET A 290 -2.48 4.26 14.17
CA MET A 290 -1.53 3.87 13.13
C MET A 290 -0.16 3.64 13.76
N CYS A 291 0.10 2.43 14.23
CA CYS A 291 1.29 2.09 15.00
C CYS A 291 2.39 1.38 14.18
N SER A 292 2.22 1.20 12.87
CA SER A 292 3.20 0.51 12.02
C SER A 292 4.60 1.13 12.13
N GLU A 293 5.62 0.29 12.23
CA GLU A 293 7.02 0.74 12.36
C GLU A 293 7.53 1.41 11.08
N ASN A 294 7.22 0.84 9.93
CA ASN A 294 7.62 1.37 8.63
C ASN A 294 6.46 1.26 7.63
N GLU A 295 5.48 2.12 7.75
CA GLU A 295 4.38 2.16 6.78
C GLU A 295 4.82 2.91 5.52
N ALA A 296 4.64 2.30 4.35
CA ALA A 296 5.03 2.92 3.10
C ALA A 296 4.15 4.13 2.74
N MET A 297 2.82 4.06 3.01
CA MET A 297 1.89 5.18 2.89
C MET A 297 0.86 5.20 4.02
N GLY A 298 0.23 4.06 4.34
CA GLY A 298 -0.82 4.01 5.36
C GLY A 298 -2.20 4.39 4.79
N ARG A 299 -2.75 3.56 3.91
CA ARG A 299 -4.10 3.77 3.34
C ARG A 299 -5.18 3.90 4.42
N THR A 300 -5.07 3.13 5.50
CA THR A 300 -6.01 3.17 6.62
C THR A 300 -6.03 4.52 7.34
N THR A 301 -4.91 5.26 7.34
CA THR A 301 -4.87 6.66 7.82
C THR A 301 -5.79 7.55 6.98
N ILE A 302 -5.76 7.41 5.66
CA ILE A 302 -6.61 8.19 4.77
C ILE A 302 -8.07 7.74 4.85
N GLU A 303 -8.32 6.44 5.04
CA GLU A 303 -9.67 5.92 5.30
C GLU A 303 -10.23 6.47 6.61
N ALA A 304 -9.40 6.60 7.65
CA ALA A 304 -9.78 7.25 8.90
C ALA A 304 -10.14 8.73 8.69
N PHE A 305 -9.30 9.50 8.01
CA PHE A 305 -9.58 10.90 7.66
C PHE A 305 -10.88 11.05 6.87
N TRP A 306 -11.08 10.19 5.85
CA TRP A 306 -12.26 10.20 5.02
C TRP A 306 -13.56 9.99 5.80
N ASN A 307 -13.50 9.15 6.84
CA ASN A 307 -14.63 8.82 7.69
C ASN A 307 -14.67 9.67 8.98
N GLY A 308 -13.91 10.76 9.07
CA GLY A 308 -13.95 11.67 10.21
C GLY A 308 -13.41 11.05 11.52
N CYS A 309 -12.46 10.13 11.43
CA CYS A 309 -11.79 9.54 12.57
C CYS A 309 -10.46 10.24 12.83
N PRO A 310 -10.23 10.82 14.01
CA PRO A 310 -8.92 11.31 14.38
C PRO A 310 -7.86 10.22 14.33
N VAL A 311 -6.62 10.56 13.97
CA VAL A 311 -5.54 9.59 13.85
C VAL A 311 -4.41 9.92 14.80
N LEU A 312 -3.97 8.90 15.54
CA LEU A 312 -2.73 8.88 16.31
C LEU A 312 -1.74 8.01 15.53
N GLY A 313 -0.73 8.61 14.91
CA GLY A 313 0.18 7.95 13.98
C GLY A 313 1.61 7.90 14.49
N ARG A 314 2.28 6.75 14.33
CA ARG A 314 3.70 6.63 14.65
C ARG A 314 4.53 7.46 13.68
N ASN A 315 5.47 8.26 14.21
CA ASN A 315 6.30 9.19 13.45
C ASN A 315 7.42 8.48 12.68
N THR A 316 7.06 7.54 11.82
CA THR A 316 8.01 6.74 11.04
C THR A 316 7.48 6.43 9.63
N GLY A 317 8.38 6.07 8.73
CA GLY A 317 8.03 5.71 7.35
C GLY A 317 7.34 6.84 6.60
N GLY A 318 6.23 6.53 5.94
CA GLY A 318 5.37 7.48 5.22
C GLY A 318 4.29 8.14 6.09
N THR A 319 4.08 7.70 7.34
CA THR A 319 3.03 8.21 8.21
C THR A 319 3.14 9.73 8.46
N PRO A 320 4.33 10.31 8.76
CA PRO A 320 4.47 11.76 8.96
C PRO A 320 4.26 12.59 7.68
N GLU A 321 4.20 11.98 6.49
CA GLU A 321 3.82 12.68 5.27
C GLU A 321 2.29 12.85 5.13
N LEU A 322 1.51 12.07 5.89
CA LEU A 322 0.05 12.10 5.90
C LEU A 322 -0.50 12.93 7.05
N ILE A 323 0.23 13.04 8.16
CA ILE A 323 -0.21 13.68 9.39
C ILE A 323 0.60 14.94 9.64
N GLU A 324 -0.04 16.10 9.53
CA GLU A 324 0.48 17.35 10.06
C GLU A 324 0.13 17.41 11.56
N ASN A 325 1.16 17.25 12.42
CA ASN A 325 0.99 17.08 13.87
C ASN A 325 0.22 18.23 14.52
N GLY A 326 -0.83 17.90 15.26
CA GLY A 326 -1.74 18.87 15.90
C GLY A 326 -2.72 19.57 14.94
N LYS A 327 -2.70 19.25 13.64
CA LYS A 327 -3.55 19.89 12.64
C LYS A 327 -4.47 18.91 11.88
N THR A 328 -3.94 17.80 11.40
CA THR A 328 -4.72 16.74 10.72
C THR A 328 -4.74 15.43 11.51
N GLY A 329 -4.02 15.37 12.61
CA GLY A 329 -3.88 14.23 13.51
C GLY A 329 -2.73 14.48 14.46
N PHE A 330 -2.30 13.45 15.17
CA PHE A 330 -1.18 13.54 16.11
C PHE A 330 -0.12 12.48 15.79
N LEU A 331 1.15 12.87 15.94
CA LEU A 331 2.29 11.97 15.79
C LEU A 331 2.86 11.60 17.14
N PHE A 332 3.38 10.37 17.27
CA PHE A 332 4.07 9.89 18.48
C PHE A 332 5.33 9.11 18.12
N ASP A 333 6.32 9.17 18.99
CA ASP A 333 7.60 8.47 18.87
C ASP A 333 7.76 7.33 19.88
N SER A 334 6.94 7.31 20.94
CA SER A 334 6.97 6.29 21.99
C SER A 334 5.58 5.80 22.40
N ILE A 335 5.55 4.68 23.12
CA ILE A 335 4.30 4.12 23.68
C ILE A 335 3.73 5.05 24.75
N GLU A 336 4.58 5.71 25.52
CA GLU A 336 4.22 6.69 26.55
C GLU A 336 3.51 7.89 25.93
N GLU A 337 4.04 8.42 24.82
CA GLU A 337 3.40 9.51 24.07
C GLU A 337 2.06 9.07 23.47
N LEU A 338 1.97 7.87 22.89
CA LEU A 338 0.71 7.33 22.39
C LEU A 338 -0.32 7.22 23.51
N SER A 339 0.07 6.68 24.67
CA SER A 339 -0.81 6.57 25.86
C SER A 339 -1.31 7.95 26.30
N SER A 340 -0.43 8.95 26.36
CA SER A 340 -0.79 10.32 26.71
C SER A 340 -1.72 10.97 25.69
N LEU A 341 -1.47 10.76 24.39
CA LEU A 341 -2.35 11.24 23.33
C LEU A 341 -3.73 10.59 23.35
N MET A 342 -3.82 9.30 23.74
CA MET A 342 -5.10 8.62 23.93
C MET A 342 -5.91 9.26 25.08
N GLN A 343 -5.25 9.61 26.19
CA GLN A 343 -5.89 10.32 27.32
C GLN A 343 -6.31 11.75 26.96
N ASP A 344 -5.54 12.40 26.09
CA ASP A 344 -5.80 13.79 25.67
C ASP A 344 -6.97 13.88 24.68
N ILE A 345 -7.02 12.98 23.70
CA ILE A 345 -8.02 13.03 22.62
C ILE A 345 -9.45 12.81 23.12
N VAL A 346 -9.61 12.07 24.21
CA VAL A 346 -10.93 11.83 24.82
C VAL A 346 -11.47 13.04 25.61
N LYS A 347 -10.60 13.99 25.95
CA LYS A 347 -10.91 15.18 26.75
C LYS A 347 -11.14 16.43 25.93
N LYS A 348 -10.70 16.42 24.65
CA LYS A 348 -10.66 17.61 23.78
C LYS A 348 -11.72 17.54 22.68
N ASP A 349 -12.19 18.70 22.25
CA ASP A 349 -12.95 18.80 21.00
C ASP A 349 -11.98 18.65 19.80
N ASN A 350 -12.19 17.60 19.01
CA ASN A 350 -11.36 17.25 17.87
C ASN A 350 -11.96 17.68 16.52
N THR A 351 -13.08 18.42 16.52
CA THR A 351 -13.83 18.80 15.31
C THR A 351 -12.94 19.45 14.26
N LYS A 352 -12.12 20.44 14.66
CA LYS A 352 -11.23 21.16 13.73
C LYS A 352 -10.15 20.26 13.12
N ILE A 353 -9.64 19.28 13.88
CA ILE A 353 -8.64 18.32 13.39
C ILE A 353 -9.30 17.38 12.38
N ILE A 354 -10.49 16.90 12.68
CA ILE A 354 -11.29 16.04 11.78
C ILE A 354 -11.58 16.75 10.46
N GLU A 355 -12.03 18.01 10.50
CA GLU A 355 -12.33 18.81 9.30
C GLU A 355 -11.09 18.97 8.43
N LYS A 356 -9.96 19.40 9.00
CA LYS A 356 -8.71 19.60 8.27
C LYS A 356 -8.13 18.30 7.71
N ALA A 357 -8.20 17.20 8.47
CA ALA A 357 -7.78 15.88 8.02
C ALA A 357 -8.60 15.43 6.81
N ARG A 358 -9.90 15.65 6.84
CA ARG A 358 -10.84 15.32 5.77
C ARG A 358 -10.61 16.18 4.52
N GLU A 359 -10.41 17.47 4.69
CA GLU A 359 -10.04 18.38 3.59
C GLU A 359 -8.73 17.93 2.93
N PHE A 360 -7.72 17.61 3.72
CA PHE A 360 -6.44 17.10 3.23
C PHE A 360 -6.63 15.80 2.43
N ALA A 361 -7.47 14.88 2.93
CA ALA A 361 -7.76 13.64 2.22
C ALA A 361 -8.44 13.88 0.86
N ILE A 362 -9.43 14.77 0.80
CA ILE A 362 -10.13 15.14 -0.44
C ILE A 362 -9.18 15.83 -1.43
N GLN A 363 -8.28 16.67 -0.94
CA GLN A 363 -7.35 17.40 -1.81
C GLN A 363 -6.29 16.52 -2.44
N ASN A 364 -5.87 15.43 -1.78
CA ASN A 364 -4.66 14.71 -2.17
C ASN A 364 -4.88 13.26 -2.63
N PHE A 365 -6.00 12.58 -2.24
CA PHE A 365 -6.14 11.13 -2.38
C PHE A 365 -7.35 10.68 -3.20
N THR A 366 -7.86 11.54 -4.08
CA THR A 366 -9.00 11.20 -4.93
C THR A 366 -8.58 10.53 -6.24
N GLU A 367 -9.43 9.63 -6.73
CA GLU A 367 -9.22 8.93 -8.00
C GLU A 367 -9.08 9.93 -9.16
N GLU A 368 -9.92 10.97 -9.18
CA GLU A 368 -9.98 11.97 -10.25
C GLU A 368 -8.67 12.76 -10.42
N LYS A 369 -7.97 13.05 -9.31
CA LYS A 369 -6.66 13.71 -9.34
C LYS A 369 -5.52 12.76 -9.68
N TYR A 370 -5.66 11.50 -9.28
CA TYR A 370 -4.64 10.50 -9.47
C TYR A 370 -4.46 10.14 -10.94
N GLY A 371 -5.55 9.91 -11.67
CA GLY A 371 -5.51 9.63 -13.10
C GLY A 371 -4.77 10.69 -13.91
N LYS A 372 -5.00 11.98 -13.60
CA LYS A 372 -4.29 13.10 -14.24
C LYS A 372 -2.77 13.06 -14.00
N LYS A 373 -2.33 12.67 -12.79
CA LYS A 373 -0.90 12.53 -12.48
C LYS A 373 -0.26 11.37 -13.26
N ILE A 374 -0.97 10.25 -13.41
CA ILE A 374 -0.51 9.12 -14.24
C ILE A 374 -0.38 9.54 -15.70
N GLU A 375 -1.34 10.29 -16.25
CA GLU A 375 -1.27 10.81 -17.62
C GLU A 375 -0.03 11.70 -17.85
N ILE A 376 0.31 12.55 -16.88
CA ILE A 376 1.51 13.40 -16.95
C ILE A 376 2.77 12.53 -17.03
N VAL A 377 2.89 11.51 -16.17
CA VAL A 377 4.04 10.59 -16.19
C VAL A 377 4.16 9.93 -17.57
N TYR A 378 3.07 9.39 -18.10
CA TYR A 378 3.09 8.69 -19.38
C TYR A 378 3.45 9.61 -20.55
N LYS A 379 2.92 10.83 -20.58
CA LYS A 379 3.31 11.82 -21.59
C LYS A 379 4.80 12.15 -21.52
N THR A 380 5.33 12.41 -20.31
CA THR A 380 6.76 12.69 -20.13
C THR A 380 7.64 11.55 -20.64
N VAL A 381 7.25 10.29 -20.35
CA VAL A 381 7.99 9.10 -20.80
C VAL A 381 7.94 8.94 -22.31
N MET A 382 6.81 9.23 -22.95
CA MET A 382 6.66 9.13 -24.40
C MET A 382 7.39 10.27 -25.13
N ASP A 383 7.33 11.50 -24.61
CA ASP A 383 7.97 12.67 -25.22
C ASP A 383 9.51 12.57 -25.16
N ASN A 384 10.09 12.05 -24.07
CA ASN A 384 11.53 11.82 -23.96
C ASN A 384 12.03 10.72 -24.92
N GLY A 385 11.17 9.84 -25.42
CA GLY A 385 11.48 8.84 -26.45
C GLY A 385 11.65 9.43 -27.86
N THR A 386 11.16 10.64 -28.10
CA THR A 386 11.24 11.31 -29.41
C THR A 386 12.51 12.15 -29.60
N LYS A 387 13.36 12.29 -28.56
CA LYS A 387 14.62 13.07 -28.62
C LYS A 387 15.85 12.25 -29.07
N GLU A 388 15.71 10.94 -29.28
CA GLU A 388 16.79 10.02 -29.69
C GLU A 388 16.64 9.49 -31.12
N LEU A 389 15.98 10.24 -32.04
CA LEU A 389 15.96 9.93 -33.46
C LEU A 389 16.54 11.12 -34.27
#